data_b5b3a67a2eb80bd27cb8e701f5cbdfde
#
_entry.id   b5b3a67a2eb80bd27cb8e701f5cbdfde
#
_cell.length_a   1.000
_cell.length_b   1.000
_cell.length_c   1.000
_cell.angle_alpha   90.00
_cell.angle_beta   90.00
_cell.angle_gamma   90.00
#
_symmetry.space_group_name_H-M   'P 1'
#
loop_
_entity.id
_entity.type
_entity.pdbx_description
1 polymer ?
#
loop_
_entity_poly.entity_id
_entity_poly.type
_entity_poly.pdbx_seq_one_letter_code
_entity_poly.pdbx_strand_id
1 'polypeptide(L)'
;MKPEARQSMKKGLLVLSLALAGAPALGADLLQVYRDAVGYDAQFASAKSAWEAGQEKLPQGRAGLLPVISASANTTWNELDFSRRVPGTANTDASYNTNGYQLTLTQPLFRWQNYEQYGQSKLAVAQADALFSQAKQDLILRVSQAYFEVLLAQANLETSQMQKTAIGEQLEAAKRNFEVGTAT
;
A
#
# COMPACT_ATOMS: atom_id res chain seq x y z
N MET A 1 57.15 43.70 -3.95
CA MET A 1 55.85 42.97 -3.84
C MET A 1 56.01 41.92 -2.75
N LYS A 2 55.25 42.01 -1.66
CA LYS A 2 55.42 41.20 -0.44
C LYS A 2 55.10 39.72 -0.69
N PRO A 3 55.90 38.76 -0.19
CA PRO A 3 55.71 37.33 -0.41
C PRO A 3 54.44 36.74 0.23
N GLU A 4 53.81 37.45 1.13
CA GLU A 4 52.61 37.01 1.86
C GLU A 4 51.34 36.90 0.97
N ALA A 5 51.20 37.75 -0.03
CA ALA A 5 50.04 37.72 -0.95
C ALA A 5 50.00 36.45 -1.83
N ARG A 6 51.18 35.91 -2.14
CA ARG A 6 51.34 34.70 -2.98
C ARG A 6 51.05 33.39 -2.20
N GLN A 7 51.26 33.38 -0.87
CA GLN A 7 50.91 32.27 -0.01
C GLN A 7 49.42 32.23 0.32
N SER A 8 48.76 33.36 0.50
CA SER A 8 47.32 33.49 0.70
C SER A 8 46.53 33.00 -0.52
N MET A 9 46.99 33.34 -1.72
CA MET A 9 46.36 32.93 -2.98
C MET A 9 46.45 31.39 -3.22
N LYS A 10 47.58 30.77 -2.84
CA LYS A 10 47.76 29.30 -2.92
C LYS A 10 46.89 28.54 -1.92
N LYS A 11 46.71 29.06 -0.69
CA LYS A 11 45.80 28.49 0.31
C LYS A 11 44.34 28.64 -0.09
N GLY A 12 43.93 29.74 -0.69
CA GLY A 12 42.59 29.95 -1.24
C GLY A 12 42.26 29.01 -2.39
N LEU A 13 43.22 28.74 -3.28
CA LEU A 13 43.04 27.83 -4.41
C LEU A 13 42.92 26.35 -3.94
N LEU A 14 43.64 25.97 -2.87
CA LEU A 14 43.63 24.63 -2.31
C LEU A 14 42.33 24.35 -1.53
N VAL A 15 41.75 25.34 -0.87
CA VAL A 15 40.44 25.23 -0.21
C VAL A 15 39.31 25.21 -1.24
N LEU A 16 39.41 25.93 -2.35
CA LEU A 16 38.39 25.92 -3.40
C LEU A 16 38.38 24.56 -4.16
N SER A 17 39.54 23.91 -4.34
CA SER A 17 39.62 22.60 -4.99
C SER A 17 39.07 21.48 -4.12
N LEU A 18 39.12 21.58 -2.78
CA LEU A 18 38.57 20.61 -1.86
C LEU A 18 37.06 20.72 -1.72
N ALA A 19 36.48 21.90 -1.96
CA ALA A 19 35.04 22.11 -1.93
C ALA A 19 34.31 21.52 -3.16
N LEU A 20 35.02 21.33 -4.30
CA LEU A 20 34.44 20.70 -5.50
C LEU A 20 34.44 19.15 -5.47
N ALA A 21 35.12 18.51 -4.51
CA ALA A 21 35.19 17.06 -4.42
C ALA A 21 33.96 16.42 -3.76
N GLY A 22 33.01 17.23 -3.28
CA GLY A 22 31.78 16.79 -2.61
C GLY A 22 30.52 16.86 -3.49
N ALA A 23 30.61 16.62 -4.80
CA ALA A 23 29.40 16.41 -5.58
C ALA A 23 28.72 15.14 -5.06
N PRO A 24 27.47 15.20 -4.55
CA PRO A 24 26.76 14.00 -4.18
C PRO A 24 26.67 13.11 -5.43
N ALA A 25 27.16 11.89 -5.32
CA ALA A 25 26.92 10.91 -6.34
C ALA A 25 25.38 10.80 -6.49
N LEU A 26 24.84 11.27 -7.61
CA LEU A 26 23.41 11.22 -7.94
C LEU A 26 22.99 9.77 -8.31
N GLY A 27 23.48 8.78 -7.56
CA GLY A 27 22.92 7.45 -7.57
C GLY A 27 21.69 7.43 -6.65
N ALA A 28 20.56 6.95 -7.10
CA ALA A 28 19.42 6.75 -6.22
C ALA A 28 19.86 5.82 -5.08
N ASP A 29 19.92 6.37 -3.85
CA ASP A 29 20.26 5.57 -2.66
C ASP A 29 19.12 4.59 -2.37
N LEU A 30 19.47 3.36 -1.98
CA LEU A 30 18.49 2.32 -1.59
C LEU A 30 17.46 2.85 -0.58
N LEU A 31 17.90 3.67 0.37
CA LEU A 31 17.01 4.27 1.37
C LEU A 31 16.01 5.24 0.74
N GLN A 32 16.43 6.01 -0.27
CA GLN A 32 15.53 6.89 -1.01
C GLN A 32 14.49 6.08 -1.78
N VAL A 33 14.93 5.05 -2.52
CA VAL A 33 14.03 4.14 -3.26
C VAL A 33 13.02 3.47 -2.32
N TYR A 34 13.46 3.04 -1.13
CA TYR A 34 12.56 2.48 -0.13
C TYR A 34 11.51 3.49 0.35
N ARG A 35 11.90 4.74 0.63
CA ARG A 35 10.96 5.79 1.05
C ARG A 35 9.92 6.08 -0.02
N ASP A 36 10.34 6.11 -1.26
CA ASP A 36 9.44 6.31 -2.39
C ASP A 36 8.48 5.11 -2.54
N ALA A 37 9.00 3.89 -2.40
CA ALA A 37 8.18 2.67 -2.44
C ALA A 37 7.11 2.64 -1.35
N VAL A 38 7.40 3.09 -0.12
CA VAL A 38 6.38 3.20 0.96
C VAL A 38 5.19 4.07 0.53
N GLY A 39 5.42 5.08 -0.30
CA GLY A 39 4.37 5.99 -0.81
C GLY A 39 3.61 5.47 -2.03
N TYR A 40 4.23 4.63 -2.85
CA TYR A 40 3.71 4.26 -4.17
C TYR A 40 3.44 2.77 -4.37
N ASP A 41 3.94 1.88 -3.50
CA ASP A 41 3.72 0.43 -3.63
C ASP A 41 2.26 0.07 -3.33
N ALA A 42 1.54 -0.40 -4.35
CA ALA A 42 0.13 -0.73 -4.24
C ALA A 42 -0.14 -1.93 -3.30
N GLN A 43 0.79 -2.89 -3.23
CA GLN A 43 0.67 -4.04 -2.34
C GLN A 43 0.82 -3.63 -0.88
N PHE A 44 1.76 -2.73 -0.59
CA PHE A 44 1.93 -2.16 0.75
C PHE A 44 0.73 -1.29 1.15
N ALA A 45 0.20 -0.47 0.23
CA ALA A 45 -1.01 0.32 0.47
C ALA A 45 -2.22 -0.57 0.76
N SER A 46 -2.39 -1.69 0.03
CA SER A 46 -3.43 -2.69 0.30
C SER A 46 -3.27 -3.33 1.69
N ALA A 47 -2.04 -3.72 2.07
CA ALA A 47 -1.76 -4.28 3.39
C ALA A 47 -2.05 -3.26 4.51
N LYS A 48 -1.76 -1.98 4.29
CA LYS A 48 -2.10 -0.91 5.22
C LYS A 48 -3.61 -0.75 5.40
N SER A 49 -4.36 -0.74 4.30
CA SER A 49 -5.84 -0.66 4.36
C SER A 49 -6.45 -1.89 5.04
N ALA A 50 -5.89 -3.09 4.81
CA ALA A 50 -6.30 -4.31 5.51
C ALA A 50 -6.02 -4.25 7.01
N TRP A 51 -4.88 -3.67 7.40
CA TRP A 51 -4.53 -3.42 8.79
C TRP A 51 -5.50 -2.42 9.45
N GLU A 52 -5.80 -1.29 8.79
CA GLU A 52 -6.77 -0.29 9.26
C GLU A 52 -8.15 -0.93 9.47
N ALA A 53 -8.62 -1.73 8.51
CA ALA A 53 -9.86 -2.51 8.65
C ALA A 53 -9.80 -3.54 9.79
N GLY A 54 -8.61 -4.10 10.07
CA GLY A 54 -8.36 -4.98 11.21
C GLY A 54 -8.51 -4.27 12.55
N GLN A 55 -8.09 -3.00 12.66
CA GLN A 55 -8.25 -2.21 13.88
C GLN A 55 -9.72 -1.98 14.25
N GLU A 56 -10.61 -1.91 13.26
CA GLU A 56 -12.05 -1.75 13.47
C GLU A 56 -12.74 -2.98 14.09
N LYS A 57 -12.05 -4.12 14.19
CA LYS A 57 -12.57 -5.30 14.88
C LYS A 57 -12.78 -5.05 16.38
N LEU A 58 -11.94 -4.22 16.99
CA LEU A 58 -12.05 -3.90 18.42
C LEU A 58 -13.33 -3.11 18.76
N PRO A 59 -13.64 -1.98 18.11
CA PRO A 59 -14.91 -1.28 18.33
C PRO A 59 -16.13 -2.14 17.96
N GLN A 60 -16.05 -2.98 16.90
CA GLN A 60 -17.11 -3.93 16.57
C GLN A 60 -17.35 -4.96 17.69
N GLY A 61 -16.31 -5.56 18.24
CA GLY A 61 -16.42 -6.49 19.36
C GLY A 61 -16.97 -5.81 20.62
N ARG A 62 -16.59 -4.56 20.87
CA ARG A 62 -17.11 -3.75 21.97
C ARG A 62 -18.59 -3.39 21.79
N ALA A 63 -19.04 -3.20 20.55
CA ALA A 63 -20.43 -2.85 20.26
C ALA A 63 -21.43 -3.89 20.78
N GLY A 64 -21.05 -5.17 20.82
CA GLY A 64 -21.88 -6.22 21.42
C GLY A 64 -22.13 -6.10 22.93
N LEU A 65 -21.37 -5.25 23.62
CA LEU A 65 -21.54 -4.97 25.06
C LEU A 65 -22.31 -3.67 25.33
N LEU A 66 -22.56 -2.87 24.29
CA LEU A 66 -23.23 -1.56 24.39
C LEU A 66 -24.72 -1.67 24.10
N PRO A 67 -25.52 -0.66 24.53
CA PRO A 67 -26.94 -0.58 24.16
C PRO A 67 -27.09 -0.34 22.66
N VAL A 68 -28.07 -1.04 22.06
CA VAL A 68 -28.45 -0.86 20.65
C VAL A 68 -29.82 -0.20 20.61
N ILE A 69 -29.89 0.94 19.89
CA ILE A 69 -31.14 1.63 19.59
C ILE A 69 -31.51 1.31 18.15
N SER A 70 -32.69 0.76 17.92
CA SER A 70 -33.24 0.52 16.59
C SER A 70 -34.56 1.25 16.42
N ALA A 71 -34.74 1.90 15.25
CA ALA A 71 -35.98 2.51 14.84
C ALA A 71 -36.50 1.78 13.60
N SER A 72 -37.77 1.43 13.60
CA SER A 72 -38.45 0.86 12.45
C SER A 72 -39.74 1.58 12.16
N ALA A 73 -40.07 1.71 10.88
CA ALA A 73 -41.34 2.23 10.39
C ALA A 73 -41.88 1.28 9.34
N ASN A 74 -43.15 0.98 9.42
CA ASN A 74 -43.85 0.16 8.43
C ASN A 74 -45.15 0.80 8.02
N THR A 75 -45.54 0.62 6.75
CA THR A 75 -46.85 0.95 6.22
C THR A 75 -47.40 -0.29 5.55
N THR A 76 -48.65 -0.64 5.84
CA THR A 76 -49.30 -1.81 5.30
C THR A 76 -50.64 -1.40 4.72
N TRP A 77 -50.81 -1.65 3.45
CA TRP A 77 -52.09 -1.48 2.76
C TRP A 77 -52.89 -2.77 2.95
N ASN A 78 -54.05 -2.66 3.60
CA ASN A 78 -54.95 -3.79 3.84
C ASN A 78 -56.18 -3.63 2.94
N GLU A 79 -56.46 -4.69 2.24
CA GLU A 79 -57.70 -4.84 1.46
C GLU A 79 -58.46 -6.01 1.99
N LEU A 80 -59.66 -5.79 2.52
CA LEU A 80 -60.52 -6.82 3.08
C LEU A 80 -61.77 -6.93 2.20
N ASP A 81 -62.00 -8.12 1.69
CA ASP A 81 -63.20 -8.54 0.96
C ASP A 81 -63.97 -9.48 1.85
N PHE A 82 -65.10 -9.00 2.39
CA PHE A 82 -66.04 -9.80 3.17
C PHE A 82 -67.20 -10.31 2.32
N SER A 83 -67.12 -11.54 1.84
CA SER A 83 -68.23 -12.21 1.20
C SER A 83 -69.07 -12.99 2.27
N ARG A 84 -70.29 -12.49 2.53
CA ARG A 84 -71.19 -13.17 3.45
C ARG A 84 -72.01 -14.24 2.68
N ARG A 85 -72.01 -15.45 3.22
CA ARG A 85 -72.69 -16.62 2.66
C ARG A 85 -74.23 -16.62 2.92
N VAL A 86 -74.79 -15.50 3.44
CA VAL A 86 -76.23 -15.37 3.72
C VAL A 86 -76.92 -14.66 2.57
N PRO A 87 -77.92 -15.26 1.91
CA PRO A 87 -78.63 -14.61 0.81
C PRO A 87 -79.30 -13.31 1.27
N GLY A 88 -79.05 -12.19 0.53
CA GLY A 88 -79.59 -10.88 0.80
C GLY A 88 -78.72 -9.93 1.66
N THR A 89 -77.50 -10.34 2.02
CA THR A 89 -76.52 -9.48 2.73
C THR A 89 -75.50 -8.93 1.73
N ALA A 90 -75.30 -7.62 1.71
CA ALA A 90 -74.32 -7.00 0.84
C ALA A 90 -72.91 -7.40 1.23
N ASN A 91 -72.04 -7.66 0.25
CA ASN A 91 -70.61 -7.75 0.46
C ASN A 91 -70.04 -6.38 0.89
N THR A 92 -69.12 -6.38 1.79
CA THR A 92 -68.48 -5.14 2.28
C THR A 92 -66.99 -5.22 1.97
N ASP A 93 -66.54 -4.38 1.07
CA ASP A 93 -65.10 -4.23 0.80
C ASP A 93 -64.59 -3.03 1.64
N ALA A 94 -63.48 -3.27 2.33
CA ALA A 94 -62.85 -2.20 3.09
C ALA A 94 -61.35 -2.19 2.76
N SER A 95 -60.84 -1.03 2.35
CA SER A 95 -59.44 -0.78 2.19
C SER A 95 -58.96 0.25 3.20
N TYR A 96 -57.91 -0.06 3.92
CA TYR A 96 -57.33 0.87 4.89
C TYR A 96 -55.83 0.71 4.96
N ASN A 97 -55.10 1.80 5.28
CA ASN A 97 -53.67 1.79 5.50
C ASN A 97 -53.38 1.80 7.00
N THR A 98 -52.47 0.91 7.40
CA THR A 98 -51.96 0.87 8.77
C THR A 98 -50.49 1.31 8.79
N ASN A 99 -50.19 2.30 9.62
CA ASN A 99 -48.82 2.79 9.82
C ASN A 99 -48.37 2.43 11.23
N GLY A 100 -47.15 1.88 11.32
CA GLY A 100 -46.51 1.55 12.57
C GLY A 100 -45.14 2.21 12.67
N TYR A 101 -44.84 2.75 13.86
CA TYR A 101 -43.53 3.28 14.20
C TYR A 101 -43.06 2.64 15.50
N GLN A 102 -41.84 2.14 15.52
CA GLN A 102 -41.28 1.48 16.69
C GLN A 102 -39.87 1.97 16.98
N LEU A 103 -39.62 2.33 18.22
CA LEU A 103 -38.28 2.62 18.74
C LEU A 103 -37.98 1.58 19.83
N THR A 104 -36.87 0.84 19.66
CA THR A 104 -36.48 -0.22 20.61
C THR A 104 -35.07 0.06 21.12
N LEU A 105 -34.88 0.05 22.44
CA LEU A 105 -33.59 0.07 23.11
C LEU A 105 -33.35 -1.33 23.71
N THR A 106 -32.25 -1.96 23.28
CA THR A 106 -31.84 -3.27 23.80
C THR A 106 -30.47 -3.16 24.44
N GLN A 107 -30.37 -3.46 25.75
CA GLN A 107 -29.12 -3.49 26.51
C GLN A 107 -28.88 -4.91 27.01
N PRO A 108 -27.82 -5.62 26.51
CA PRO A 108 -27.40 -6.87 27.11
C PRO A 108 -26.78 -6.62 28.49
N LEU A 109 -27.41 -7.14 29.55
CA LEU A 109 -26.89 -6.98 30.90
C LEU A 109 -25.77 -7.97 31.20
N PHE A 110 -25.96 -9.23 30.79
CA PHE A 110 -24.94 -10.26 30.88
C PHE A 110 -25.09 -11.27 29.73
N ARG A 111 -24.05 -11.34 28.88
CA ARG A 111 -23.92 -12.31 27.82
C ARG A 111 -22.46 -12.75 27.72
N TRP A 112 -22.17 -13.96 28.20
CA TRP A 112 -20.84 -14.53 28.16
C TRP A 112 -20.26 -14.55 26.75
N GLN A 113 -21.08 -14.91 25.77
CA GLN A 113 -20.70 -14.91 24.36
C GLN A 113 -20.17 -13.56 23.87
N ASN A 114 -20.81 -12.46 24.23
CA ASN A 114 -20.38 -11.10 23.82
C ASN A 114 -19.05 -10.74 24.47
N TYR A 115 -18.81 -11.21 25.69
CA TYR A 115 -17.56 -10.99 26.39
C TYR A 115 -16.40 -11.75 25.71
N GLU A 116 -16.62 -13.02 25.36
CA GLU A 116 -15.64 -13.81 24.61
C GLU A 116 -15.39 -13.25 23.22
N GLN A 117 -16.42 -12.75 22.54
CA GLN A 117 -16.29 -12.11 21.24
C GLN A 117 -15.45 -10.82 21.31
N TYR A 118 -15.59 -10.05 22.39
CA TYR A 118 -14.72 -8.92 22.65
C TYR A 118 -13.26 -9.37 22.90
N GLY A 119 -13.05 -10.47 23.60
CA GLY A 119 -11.73 -11.11 23.73
C GLY A 119 -11.13 -11.51 22.38
N GLN A 120 -11.91 -12.18 21.54
CA GLN A 120 -11.51 -12.55 20.18
C GLN A 120 -11.17 -11.33 19.31
N SER A 121 -11.91 -10.24 19.44
CA SER A 121 -11.64 -9.01 18.67
C SER A 121 -10.28 -8.40 19.00
N LYS A 122 -9.82 -8.49 20.25
CA LYS A 122 -8.46 -8.07 20.64
C LYS A 122 -7.38 -8.92 19.95
N LEU A 123 -7.61 -10.23 19.88
CA LEU A 123 -6.69 -11.14 19.19
C LEU A 123 -6.68 -10.91 17.68
N ALA A 124 -7.83 -10.58 17.10
CA ALA A 124 -7.93 -10.22 15.68
C ALA A 124 -7.15 -8.92 15.34
N VAL A 125 -7.17 -7.93 16.24
CA VAL A 125 -6.32 -6.72 16.11
C VAL A 125 -4.84 -7.09 16.18
N ALA A 126 -4.43 -7.90 17.16
CA ALA A 126 -3.04 -8.34 17.29
C ALA A 126 -2.58 -9.13 16.04
N GLN A 127 -3.45 -9.94 15.46
CA GLN A 127 -3.19 -10.63 14.19
C GLN A 127 -3.00 -9.64 13.04
N ALA A 128 -3.84 -8.61 12.93
CA ALA A 128 -3.69 -7.56 11.91
C ALA A 128 -2.38 -6.80 12.06
N ASP A 129 -1.94 -6.50 13.29
CA ASP A 129 -0.65 -5.86 13.58
C ASP A 129 0.53 -6.73 13.12
N ALA A 130 0.47 -8.04 13.38
CA ALA A 130 1.50 -8.99 12.97
C ALA A 130 1.60 -9.10 11.43
N LEU A 131 0.46 -9.20 10.74
CA LEU A 131 0.40 -9.25 9.27
C LEU A 131 0.92 -7.95 8.63
N PHE A 132 0.62 -6.81 9.22
CA PHE A 132 1.16 -5.53 8.73
C PHE A 132 2.67 -5.42 8.98
N SER A 133 3.17 -5.94 10.09
CA SER A 133 4.61 -6.02 10.36
C SER A 133 5.32 -6.91 9.34
N GLN A 134 4.72 -8.02 8.96
CA GLN A 134 5.20 -8.88 7.87
C GLN A 134 5.21 -8.11 6.53
N ALA A 135 4.14 -7.40 6.18
CA ALA A 135 4.08 -6.62 4.93
C ALA A 135 5.17 -5.55 4.84
N LYS A 136 5.56 -4.94 5.98
CA LYS A 136 6.71 -4.02 6.03
C LYS A 136 8.03 -4.71 5.70
N GLN A 137 8.25 -5.91 6.23
CA GLN A 137 9.46 -6.70 5.95
C GLN A 137 9.50 -7.15 4.49
N ASP A 138 8.36 -7.59 3.96
CA ASP A 138 8.22 -8.00 2.57
C ASP A 138 8.51 -6.83 1.61
N LEU A 139 8.07 -5.62 1.94
CA LEU A 139 8.40 -4.42 1.17
C LEU A 139 9.90 -4.16 1.14
N ILE A 140 10.59 -4.24 2.29
CA ILE A 140 12.04 -4.06 2.37
C ILE A 140 12.75 -5.07 1.46
N LEU A 141 12.34 -6.33 1.53
CA LEU A 141 12.94 -7.39 0.72
C LEU A 141 12.74 -7.16 -0.78
N ARG A 142 11.51 -6.87 -1.21
CA ARG A 142 11.19 -6.60 -2.62
C ARG A 142 11.94 -5.40 -3.17
N VAL A 143 11.97 -4.30 -2.43
CA VAL A 143 12.69 -3.09 -2.84
C VAL A 143 14.18 -3.36 -2.95
N SER A 144 14.77 -4.07 -1.99
CA SER A 144 16.18 -4.41 -2.02
C SER A 144 16.52 -5.33 -3.21
N GLN A 145 15.71 -6.33 -3.48
CA GLN A 145 15.88 -7.22 -4.63
C GLN A 145 15.81 -6.44 -5.95
N ALA A 146 14.76 -5.65 -6.14
CA ALA A 146 14.59 -4.85 -7.36
C ALA A 146 15.75 -3.85 -7.55
N TYR A 147 16.22 -3.23 -6.48
CA TYR A 147 17.35 -2.31 -6.53
C TYR A 147 18.65 -3.00 -6.99
N PHE A 148 18.98 -4.16 -6.42
CA PHE A 148 20.18 -4.90 -6.81
C PHE A 148 20.04 -5.53 -8.21
N GLU A 149 18.85 -5.92 -8.63
CA GLU A 149 18.60 -6.38 -10.00
C GLU A 149 18.88 -5.28 -11.03
N VAL A 150 18.46 -4.05 -10.76
CA VAL A 150 18.76 -2.90 -11.62
C VAL A 150 20.25 -2.64 -11.67
N LEU A 151 20.95 -2.64 -10.53
CA LEU A 151 22.42 -2.47 -10.51
C LEU A 151 23.15 -3.57 -11.27
N LEU A 152 22.73 -4.82 -11.13
CA LEU A 152 23.28 -5.95 -11.87
C LEU A 152 23.05 -5.80 -13.38
N ALA A 153 21.84 -5.39 -13.78
CA ALA A 153 21.52 -5.15 -15.17
C ALA A 153 22.37 -4.00 -15.77
N GLN A 154 22.62 -2.95 -15.03
CA GLN A 154 23.49 -1.85 -15.44
C GLN A 154 24.95 -2.32 -15.62
N ALA A 155 25.49 -3.07 -14.66
CA ALA A 155 26.85 -3.62 -14.77
C ALA A 155 27.01 -4.58 -15.96
N ASN A 156 25.99 -5.43 -16.20
CA ASN A 156 25.97 -6.32 -17.34
C ASN A 156 25.92 -5.55 -18.67
N LEU A 157 25.13 -4.47 -18.73
CA LEU A 157 25.07 -3.60 -19.92
C LEU A 157 26.42 -2.96 -20.20
N GLU A 158 27.06 -2.39 -19.18
CA GLU A 158 28.40 -1.79 -19.30
C GLU A 158 29.43 -2.82 -19.78
N THR A 159 29.45 -4.00 -19.18
CA THR A 159 30.33 -5.10 -19.59
C THR A 159 30.10 -5.51 -21.04
N SER A 160 28.85 -5.64 -21.45
CA SER A 160 28.49 -5.99 -22.82
C SER A 160 28.90 -4.89 -23.82
N GLN A 161 28.81 -3.62 -23.45
CA GLN A 161 29.27 -2.50 -24.27
C GLN A 161 30.79 -2.52 -24.42
N MET A 162 31.54 -2.76 -23.35
CA MET A 162 33.00 -2.90 -23.40
C MET A 162 33.41 -4.09 -24.29
N GLN A 163 32.76 -5.24 -24.15
CA GLN A 163 33.00 -6.42 -25.01
C GLN A 163 32.73 -6.13 -26.48
N LYS A 164 31.61 -5.46 -26.78
CA LYS A 164 31.28 -5.04 -28.16
C LYS A 164 32.38 -4.15 -28.74
N THR A 165 32.86 -3.19 -27.96
CA THR A 165 33.94 -2.30 -28.39
C THR A 165 35.24 -3.07 -28.66
N ALA A 166 35.65 -3.94 -27.74
CA ALA A 166 36.88 -4.78 -27.91
C ALA A 166 36.79 -5.70 -29.12
N ILE A 167 35.64 -6.38 -29.34
CA ILE A 167 35.43 -7.23 -30.51
C ILE A 167 35.44 -6.39 -31.80
N GLY A 168 34.87 -5.18 -31.79
CA GLY A 168 34.91 -4.24 -32.89
C GLY A 168 36.35 -3.85 -33.27
N GLU A 169 37.16 -3.51 -32.27
CA GLU A 169 38.59 -3.19 -32.48
C GLU A 169 39.38 -4.38 -33.02
N GLN A 170 39.13 -5.61 -32.52
CA GLN A 170 39.72 -6.84 -33.03
C GLN A 170 39.33 -7.10 -34.49
N LEU A 171 38.07 -6.89 -34.85
CA LEU A 171 37.59 -7.03 -36.22
C LEU A 171 38.28 -6.05 -37.18
N GLU A 172 38.40 -4.78 -36.77
CA GLU A 172 39.09 -3.76 -37.56
C GLU A 172 40.60 -4.03 -37.69
N ALA A 173 41.23 -4.59 -36.66
CA ALA A 173 42.61 -5.06 -36.71
C ALA A 173 42.76 -6.25 -37.65
N ALA A 174 41.85 -7.24 -37.62
CA ALA A 174 41.87 -8.38 -38.50
C ALA A 174 41.67 -7.99 -39.97
N LYS A 175 40.73 -7.07 -40.26
CA LYS A 175 40.53 -6.54 -41.62
C LYS A 175 41.78 -5.84 -42.16
N ARG A 176 42.44 -5.02 -41.38
CA ARG A 176 43.70 -4.36 -41.78
C ARG A 176 44.81 -5.38 -42.04
N ASN A 177 44.96 -6.38 -41.21
CA ASN A 177 45.93 -7.45 -41.41
C ASN A 177 45.68 -8.27 -42.66
N PHE A 178 44.41 -8.50 -43.01
CA PHE A 178 44.02 -9.16 -44.26
C PHE A 178 44.34 -8.29 -45.49
N GLU A 179 44.03 -6.98 -45.44
CA GLU A 179 44.31 -6.02 -46.50
C GLU A 179 45.80 -5.89 -46.80
N VAL A 180 46.65 -5.97 -45.77
CA VAL A 180 48.11 -5.88 -45.89
C VAL A 180 48.76 -7.26 -46.25
N GLY A 181 47.95 -8.32 -46.30
CA GLY A 181 48.46 -9.65 -46.67
C GLY A 181 49.26 -10.39 -45.60
N THR A 182 49.14 -9.95 -44.32
CA THR A 182 49.83 -10.58 -43.18
C THR A 182 48.98 -11.66 -42.49
N ALA A 183 47.73 -11.84 -42.90
CA ALA A 183 46.82 -12.90 -42.46
C ALA A 183 46.10 -13.52 -43.63
N THR A 184 45.91 -14.87 -43.57
CA THR A 184 45.13 -15.66 -44.53
C THR A 184 43.70 -15.88 -44.03
#